data_cf7717e65e99aa87189bef0a58bbd9df
#
_entry.id   cf7717e65e99aa87189bef0a58bbd9df
#
_cell.length_a   1.000
_cell.length_b   1.000
_cell.length_c   1.000
_cell.angle_alpha   90.00
_cell.angle_beta   90.00
_cell.angle_gamma   90.00
#
_symmetry.space_group_name_H-M   'P 1'
#
loop_
_entity.id
_entity.type
_entity.pdbx_description
1 polymer ?
#
loop_
_entity_poly.entity_id
_entity_poly.type
_entity_poly.pdbx_seq_one_letter_code
_entity_poly.pdbx_strand_id
1 'polypeptide(L)'
;ALALYFLVTGGLGRVLHAQAEENQEMLTVPIQQLARVYACSPSVMTQEEQETLHEFLPEEALKRYTPKLSDSVKIDFNNERYKENPSLFWKLWWSVGGKAPAAYLNAWLLTSYGFWYPDTVIDVYRGNTVFTYTYEDSSYFGFETELPGVRESKIPLLNEWFRRLSLEVFQQKVPVISMLFSPGFLFLIY
;
A
#
# COMPACT_ATOMS: atom_id res chain seq x y z
N ALA A 1 -12.94 -9.61 17.80
CA ALA A 1 -11.88 -9.06 16.93
C ALA A 1 -11.78 -7.53 17.08
N LEU A 2 -12.84 -6.73 16.79
CA LEU A 2 -12.80 -5.27 16.88
C LEU A 2 -12.43 -4.74 18.27
N ALA A 3 -13.02 -5.30 19.34
CA ALA A 3 -12.70 -4.88 20.71
C ALA A 3 -11.23 -5.14 21.06
N LEU A 4 -10.66 -6.25 20.61
CA LEU A 4 -9.23 -6.57 20.79
C LEU A 4 -8.35 -5.60 19.99
N TYR A 5 -8.73 -5.28 18.77
CA TYR A 5 -8.05 -4.28 17.96
C TYR A 5 -7.97 -2.93 18.66
N PHE A 6 -9.09 -2.40 19.14
CA PHE A 6 -9.12 -1.13 19.88
C PHE A 6 -8.38 -1.17 21.21
N LEU A 7 -8.36 -2.30 21.87
CA LEU A 7 -7.59 -2.48 23.13
C LEU A 7 -6.08 -2.46 22.84
N VAL A 8 -5.64 -3.14 21.80
CA VAL A 8 -4.22 -3.20 21.41
C VAL A 8 -3.75 -1.88 20.83
N THR A 9 -4.45 -1.31 19.85
CA THR A 9 -4.03 -0.09 19.18
C THR A 9 -4.26 1.16 20.03
N GLY A 10 -5.37 1.23 20.74
CA GLY A 10 -5.71 2.39 21.58
C GLY A 10 -5.13 2.33 23.00
N GLY A 11 -5.23 1.19 23.65
CA GLY A 11 -4.80 1.04 25.05
C GLY A 11 -3.31 0.70 25.16
N LEU A 12 -2.93 -0.43 24.62
CA LEU A 12 -1.55 -0.93 24.74
C LEU A 12 -0.56 -0.05 23.95
N GLY A 13 -0.96 0.45 22.77
CA GLY A 13 -0.15 1.35 21.96
C GLY A 13 0.24 2.62 22.72
N ARG A 14 -0.70 3.22 23.46
CA ARG A 14 -0.40 4.40 24.30
C ARG A 14 0.54 4.09 25.46
N VAL A 15 0.37 2.93 26.10
CA VAL A 15 1.24 2.51 27.22
C VAL A 15 2.65 2.22 26.72
N LEU A 16 2.80 1.64 25.55
CA LEU A 16 4.09 1.30 24.93
C LEU A 16 4.72 2.46 24.17
N HIS A 17 4.09 3.65 24.14
CA HIS A 17 4.55 4.80 23.36
C HIS A 17 4.80 4.44 21.88
N ALA A 18 4.00 3.52 21.34
CA ALA A 18 4.08 3.16 19.92
C ALA A 18 3.78 4.40 19.08
N GLN A 19 4.68 4.72 18.16
CA GLN A 19 4.43 5.79 17.21
C GLN A 19 3.24 5.41 16.33
N ALA A 20 2.29 6.33 16.21
CA ALA A 20 1.23 6.17 15.24
C ALA A 20 1.83 6.19 13.83
N GLU A 21 1.35 5.30 12.97
CA GLU A 21 1.68 5.35 11.54
C GLU A 21 1.30 6.72 10.96
N GLU A 22 2.03 7.15 9.95
CA GLU A 22 1.70 8.36 9.22
C GLU A 22 0.31 8.22 8.57
N ASN A 23 -0.48 9.28 8.57
CA ASN A 23 -1.86 9.25 8.07
C ASN A 23 -1.95 8.78 6.61
N GLN A 24 -0.92 9.04 5.81
CA GLN A 24 -0.84 8.62 4.40
C GLN A 24 -1.02 7.12 4.20
N GLU A 25 -0.61 6.27 5.16
CA GLU A 25 -0.79 4.83 5.07
C GLU A 25 -2.28 4.45 5.16
N MET A 26 -3.00 5.05 6.09
CA MET A 26 -4.44 4.84 6.22
C MET A 26 -5.24 5.46 5.07
N LEU A 27 -4.71 6.52 4.45
CA LEU A 27 -5.35 7.26 3.37
C LEU A 27 -4.93 6.76 1.98
N THR A 28 -4.22 5.66 1.87
CA THR A 28 -3.73 5.12 0.59
C THR A 28 -4.80 5.07 -0.51
N VAL A 29 -5.98 4.52 -0.21
CA VAL A 29 -7.06 4.42 -1.20
C VAL A 29 -7.66 5.79 -1.54
N PRO A 30 -8.05 6.64 -0.58
CA PRO A 30 -8.51 8.00 -0.87
C PRO A 30 -7.52 8.84 -1.68
N ILE A 31 -6.23 8.77 -1.38
CA ILE A 31 -5.16 9.45 -2.14
C ILE A 31 -5.14 8.97 -3.59
N GLN A 32 -5.13 7.66 -3.81
CA GLN A 32 -5.14 7.06 -5.15
C GLN A 32 -6.40 7.41 -5.95
N GLN A 33 -7.54 7.53 -5.29
CA GLN A 33 -8.79 7.92 -5.93
C GLN A 33 -8.74 9.36 -6.42
N LEU A 34 -8.29 10.30 -5.59
CA LEU A 34 -8.12 11.70 -5.99
C LEU A 34 -7.06 11.84 -7.09
N ALA A 35 -5.91 11.20 -6.93
CA ALA A 35 -4.84 11.22 -7.93
C ALA A 35 -5.29 10.66 -9.29
N ARG A 36 -6.12 9.60 -9.29
CA ARG A 36 -6.68 9.06 -10.51
C ARG A 36 -7.58 10.05 -11.24
N VAL A 37 -8.49 10.72 -10.52
CA VAL A 37 -9.37 11.72 -11.15
C VAL A 37 -8.54 12.85 -11.71
N TYR A 38 -7.56 13.35 -10.97
CA TYR A 38 -6.65 14.40 -11.44
C TYR A 38 -5.88 13.98 -12.70
N ALA A 39 -5.32 12.76 -12.73
CA ALA A 39 -4.53 12.28 -13.84
C ALA A 39 -5.35 11.90 -15.10
N CYS A 40 -6.54 11.32 -14.91
CA CYS A 40 -7.31 10.73 -16.01
C CYS A 40 -8.51 11.57 -16.45
N SER A 41 -9.01 12.45 -15.60
CA SER A 41 -10.24 13.23 -15.83
C SER A 41 -10.19 14.58 -15.11
N PRO A 42 -9.15 15.40 -15.31
CA PRO A 42 -8.96 16.65 -14.55
C PRO A 42 -10.12 17.63 -14.71
N SER A 43 -10.83 17.59 -15.85
CA SER A 43 -11.99 18.46 -16.12
C SER A 43 -13.19 18.21 -15.22
N VAL A 44 -13.22 17.10 -14.46
CA VAL A 44 -14.28 16.80 -13.48
C VAL A 44 -14.10 17.65 -12.22
N MET A 45 -12.87 18.02 -11.91
CA MET A 45 -12.53 18.84 -10.76
C MET A 45 -12.65 20.33 -11.10
N THR A 46 -13.23 21.10 -10.20
CA THR A 46 -13.19 22.56 -10.28
C THR A 46 -11.76 23.06 -10.01
N GLN A 47 -11.48 24.30 -10.37
CA GLN A 47 -10.19 24.91 -10.06
C GLN A 47 -9.93 24.96 -8.55
N GLU A 48 -10.94 25.31 -7.75
CA GLU A 48 -10.87 25.34 -6.29
C GLU A 48 -10.55 23.95 -5.71
N GLU A 49 -11.13 22.88 -6.26
CA GLU A 49 -10.84 21.50 -5.84
C GLU A 49 -9.41 21.07 -6.21
N GLN A 50 -8.90 21.51 -7.36
CA GLN A 50 -7.52 21.25 -7.74
C GLN A 50 -6.55 22.01 -6.84
N GLU A 51 -6.81 23.28 -6.54
CA GLU A 51 -6.03 24.08 -5.61
C GLU A 51 -6.02 23.45 -4.21
N THR A 52 -7.20 23.01 -3.72
CA THR A 52 -7.32 22.30 -2.45
C THR A 52 -6.54 20.97 -2.46
N LEU A 53 -6.58 20.22 -3.57
CA LEU A 53 -5.82 18.99 -3.71
C LEU A 53 -4.31 19.26 -3.60
N HIS A 54 -3.83 20.33 -4.18
CA HIS A 54 -2.42 20.71 -4.13
C HIS A 54 -1.92 21.08 -2.73
N GLU A 55 -2.80 21.42 -1.81
CA GLU A 55 -2.43 21.61 -0.40
C GLU A 55 -2.01 20.28 0.26
N PHE A 56 -2.58 19.16 -0.18
CA PHE A 56 -2.30 17.82 0.34
C PHE A 56 -1.30 17.02 -0.48
N LEU A 57 -1.30 17.22 -1.80
CA LEU A 57 -0.49 16.47 -2.77
C LEU A 57 0.12 17.44 -3.78
N PRO A 58 1.44 17.62 -3.80
CA PRO A 58 2.07 18.50 -4.79
C PRO A 58 1.84 17.95 -6.21
N GLU A 59 1.78 18.86 -7.18
CA GLU A 59 1.54 18.53 -8.57
C GLU A 59 2.52 17.49 -9.12
N GLU A 60 3.79 17.56 -8.68
CA GLU A 60 4.82 16.62 -9.07
C GLU A 60 4.53 15.17 -8.61
N ALA A 61 3.91 15.01 -7.44
CA ALA A 61 3.46 13.70 -6.96
C ALA A 61 2.29 13.19 -7.81
N LEU A 62 1.34 14.06 -8.12
CA LEU A 62 0.17 13.72 -8.95
C LEU A 62 0.56 13.32 -10.38
N LYS A 63 1.61 13.93 -10.96
CA LYS A 63 2.16 13.55 -12.26
C LYS A 63 2.78 12.14 -12.27
N ARG A 64 3.23 11.65 -11.11
CA ARG A 64 3.79 10.29 -10.97
C ARG A 64 2.72 9.24 -10.71
N TYR A 65 1.45 9.58 -10.81
CA TYR A 65 0.36 8.65 -10.56
C TYR A 65 0.52 7.35 -11.35
N THR A 66 0.48 6.23 -10.63
CA THR A 66 0.55 4.89 -11.19
C THR A 66 -0.60 4.05 -10.62
N PRO A 67 -1.45 3.43 -11.45
CA PRO A 67 -2.67 2.79 -11.00
C PRO A 67 -2.50 1.67 -9.95
N LYS A 68 -1.39 0.94 -10.02
CA LYS A 68 -1.12 -0.23 -9.18
C LYS A 68 -0.08 0.02 -8.08
N LEU A 69 0.50 1.22 -8.02
CA LEU A 69 1.56 1.56 -7.09
C LEU A 69 1.20 2.87 -6.37
N SER A 70 0.73 2.76 -5.15
CA SER A 70 0.29 3.92 -4.37
C SER A 70 1.46 4.78 -3.87
N ASP A 71 2.61 4.18 -3.62
CA ASP A 71 3.77 4.87 -3.05
C ASP A 71 4.27 6.01 -3.94
N SER A 72 4.07 5.90 -5.26
CA SER A 72 4.45 6.95 -6.22
C SER A 72 3.80 8.31 -5.94
N VAL A 73 2.65 8.32 -5.27
CA VAL A 73 1.90 9.55 -4.93
C VAL A 73 1.89 9.80 -3.44
N LYS A 74 1.60 8.77 -2.61
CA LYS A 74 1.36 8.96 -1.18
C LYS A 74 2.61 9.39 -0.40
N ILE A 75 3.82 9.11 -0.92
CA ILE A 75 5.07 9.45 -0.24
C ILE A 75 5.22 10.97 -0.02
N ASP A 76 4.64 11.78 -0.89
CA ASP A 76 4.68 13.24 -0.78
C ASP A 76 3.40 13.82 -0.18
N PHE A 77 2.57 12.99 0.48
CA PHE A 77 1.36 13.47 1.12
C PHE A 77 1.67 14.39 2.29
N ASN A 78 1.05 15.56 2.31
CA ASN A 78 1.24 16.55 3.37
C ASN A 78 0.49 16.16 4.64
N ASN A 79 1.12 15.37 5.48
CA ASN A 79 0.56 14.90 6.75
C ASN A 79 0.27 16.04 7.72
N GLU A 80 1.08 17.10 7.72
CA GLU A 80 0.87 18.26 8.60
C GLU A 80 -0.39 19.00 8.21
N ARG A 81 -0.57 19.27 6.91
CA ARG A 81 -1.80 19.90 6.40
C ARG A 81 -3.03 19.07 6.69
N TYR A 82 -2.93 17.75 6.59
CA TYR A 82 -4.02 16.85 6.94
C TYR A 82 -4.34 16.91 8.45
N LYS A 83 -3.34 16.92 9.33
CA LYS A 83 -3.55 17.03 10.79
C LYS A 83 -4.22 18.34 11.18
N GLU A 84 -3.88 19.44 10.50
CA GLU A 84 -4.51 20.75 10.73
C GLU A 84 -6.00 20.75 10.39
N ASN A 85 -6.38 20.17 9.26
CA ASN A 85 -7.77 20.17 8.80
C ASN A 85 -8.17 18.88 8.05
N PRO A 86 -8.36 17.76 8.75
CA PRO A 86 -8.80 16.51 8.14
C PRO A 86 -10.14 16.63 7.41
N SER A 87 -11.03 17.51 7.91
CA SER A 87 -12.35 17.69 7.33
C SER A 87 -12.32 18.28 5.92
N LEU A 88 -11.32 19.11 5.62
CA LEU A 88 -11.13 19.68 4.28
C LEU A 88 -10.78 18.58 3.26
N PHE A 89 -9.86 17.68 3.63
CA PHE A 89 -9.52 16.53 2.79
C PHE A 89 -10.74 15.65 2.49
N TRP A 90 -11.54 15.31 3.51
CA TRP A 90 -12.71 14.47 3.34
C TRP A 90 -13.83 15.16 2.55
N LYS A 91 -14.03 16.49 2.72
CA LYS A 91 -14.96 17.26 1.89
C LYS A 91 -14.55 17.21 0.41
N LEU A 92 -13.27 17.44 0.13
CA LEU A 92 -12.72 17.32 -1.23
C LEU A 92 -12.98 15.91 -1.78
N TRP A 93 -12.62 14.87 -1.02
CA TRP A 93 -12.78 13.49 -1.43
C TRP A 93 -14.23 13.14 -1.78
N TRP A 94 -15.18 13.53 -0.94
CA TRP A 94 -16.61 13.31 -1.21
C TRP A 94 -17.12 14.11 -2.41
N SER A 95 -16.71 15.36 -2.56
CA SER A 95 -17.11 16.21 -3.67
C SER A 95 -16.66 15.62 -5.01
N VAL A 96 -15.39 15.27 -5.11
CA VAL A 96 -14.81 14.71 -6.33
C VAL A 96 -15.35 13.30 -6.60
N GLY A 97 -15.50 12.48 -5.56
CA GLY A 97 -16.05 11.12 -5.67
C GLY A 97 -17.49 11.09 -6.17
N GLY A 98 -18.31 12.05 -5.73
CA GLY A 98 -19.68 12.21 -6.22
C GLY A 98 -19.76 12.54 -7.72
N LYS A 99 -18.77 13.25 -8.26
CA LYS A 99 -18.68 13.59 -9.68
C LYS A 99 -18.08 12.47 -10.53
N ALA A 100 -17.17 11.66 -9.98
CA ALA A 100 -16.44 10.61 -10.69
C ALA A 100 -16.45 9.25 -9.97
N PRO A 101 -17.61 8.67 -9.64
CA PRO A 101 -17.69 7.43 -8.85
C PRO A 101 -17.03 6.23 -9.55
N ALA A 102 -17.12 6.17 -10.88
CA ALA A 102 -16.48 5.11 -11.65
C ALA A 102 -14.96 5.17 -11.59
N ALA A 103 -14.36 6.37 -11.58
CA ALA A 103 -12.93 6.55 -11.42
C ALA A 103 -12.48 6.12 -10.01
N TYR A 104 -13.26 6.41 -8.99
CA TYR A 104 -12.99 6.00 -7.61
C TYR A 104 -13.06 4.47 -7.45
N LEU A 105 -14.09 3.83 -7.99
CA LEU A 105 -14.20 2.37 -7.98
C LEU A 105 -13.02 1.73 -8.71
N ASN A 106 -12.68 2.25 -9.88
CA ASN A 106 -11.55 1.74 -10.66
C ASN A 106 -10.20 1.93 -9.94
N ALA A 107 -9.97 3.07 -9.29
CA ALA A 107 -8.79 3.29 -8.46
C ALA A 107 -8.70 2.26 -7.33
N TRP A 108 -9.80 2.02 -6.62
CA TRP A 108 -9.85 1.03 -5.55
C TRP A 108 -9.55 -0.38 -6.07
N LEU A 109 -10.19 -0.79 -7.16
CA LEU A 109 -9.96 -2.09 -7.78
C LEU A 109 -8.50 -2.29 -8.20
N LEU A 110 -7.88 -1.27 -8.81
CA LEU A 110 -6.49 -1.36 -9.27
C LEU A 110 -5.48 -1.32 -8.11
N THR A 111 -5.73 -0.53 -7.09
CA THR A 111 -4.87 -0.47 -5.90
C THR A 111 -4.95 -1.76 -5.10
N SER A 112 -6.12 -2.40 -5.04
CA SER A 112 -6.34 -3.63 -4.29
C SER A 112 -6.20 -4.91 -5.11
N TYR A 113 -5.86 -4.81 -6.40
CA TYR A 113 -5.91 -5.97 -7.32
C TYR A 113 -5.06 -7.16 -6.84
N GLY A 114 -3.95 -6.90 -6.17
CA GLY A 114 -3.07 -7.92 -5.60
C GLY A 114 -3.71 -8.80 -4.54
N PHE A 115 -4.83 -8.34 -3.94
CA PHE A 115 -5.54 -9.08 -2.91
C PHE A 115 -6.65 -10.01 -3.45
N TRP A 116 -7.19 -9.70 -4.61
CA TRP A 116 -8.37 -10.42 -5.13
C TRP A 116 -8.18 -11.01 -6.52
N TYR A 117 -7.23 -10.52 -7.32
CA TYR A 117 -7.01 -11.04 -8.66
C TYR A 117 -6.18 -12.33 -8.61
N PRO A 118 -6.71 -13.48 -9.11
CA PRO A 118 -6.07 -14.78 -8.94
C PRO A 118 -4.69 -14.90 -9.59
N ASP A 119 -4.49 -14.23 -10.73
CA ASP A 119 -3.25 -14.31 -11.51
C ASP A 119 -2.32 -13.11 -11.25
N THR A 120 -2.41 -12.53 -10.05
CA THR A 120 -1.55 -11.41 -9.70
C THR A 120 -0.08 -11.84 -9.64
N VAL A 121 0.74 -11.27 -10.51
CA VAL A 121 2.20 -11.36 -10.43
C VAL A 121 2.70 -10.09 -9.77
N ILE A 122 3.23 -10.20 -8.57
CA ILE A 122 3.88 -9.08 -7.87
C ILE A 122 5.33 -9.01 -8.37
N ASP A 123 5.58 -8.15 -9.35
CA ASP A 123 6.93 -7.98 -9.93
C ASP A 123 7.77 -6.93 -9.19
N VAL A 124 7.17 -6.19 -8.27
CA VAL A 124 7.78 -5.04 -7.58
C VAL A 124 8.90 -5.46 -6.63
N TYR A 125 8.81 -6.67 -6.08
CA TYR A 125 9.79 -7.20 -5.12
C TYR A 125 10.49 -8.43 -5.68
N ARG A 126 11.22 -8.29 -6.77
CA ARG A 126 12.07 -9.36 -7.29
C ARG A 126 13.05 -9.80 -6.20
N GLY A 127 12.89 -11.04 -5.74
CA GLY A 127 13.72 -11.62 -4.70
C GLY A 127 13.28 -11.36 -3.26
N ASN A 128 12.25 -10.56 -3.02
CA ASN A 128 11.64 -10.47 -1.70
C ASN A 128 10.81 -11.70 -1.41
N THR A 129 11.44 -12.65 -0.81
CA THR A 129 10.78 -13.78 -0.18
C THR A 129 10.81 -13.56 1.33
N VAL A 130 9.94 -14.23 2.05
CA VAL A 130 9.93 -14.22 3.53
C VAL A 130 11.30 -14.62 4.11
N PHE A 131 12.18 -15.22 3.30
CA PHE A 131 13.49 -15.75 3.67
C PHE A 131 14.68 -15.09 2.97
N THR A 132 14.45 -14.03 2.19
CA THR A 132 15.56 -13.25 1.63
C THR A 132 15.93 -12.12 2.54
N TYR A 133 17.20 -12.02 2.80
CA TYR A 133 17.78 -10.95 3.59
C TYR A 133 18.08 -9.75 2.72
N THR A 134 18.19 -8.63 3.40
CA THR A 134 18.52 -7.32 2.87
C THR A 134 19.68 -7.35 1.90
N TYR A 135 19.51 -6.66 0.79
CA TYR A 135 20.56 -6.39 -0.19
C TYR A 135 21.63 -5.47 0.42
N GLU A 136 22.84 -5.48 -0.14
CA GLU A 136 23.92 -4.59 0.27
C GLU A 136 23.53 -3.11 0.34
N ASP A 137 22.53 -2.69 -0.45
CA ASP A 137 22.08 -1.30 -0.56
C ASP A 137 20.72 -1.03 0.10
N SER A 138 20.15 -1.94 0.87
CA SER A 138 18.84 -1.73 1.48
C SER A 138 18.91 -0.89 2.76
N SER A 139 19.21 0.38 2.62
CA SER A 139 19.02 1.37 3.69
C SER A 139 17.59 1.89 3.76
N TYR A 140 16.59 1.12 3.34
CA TYR A 140 15.19 1.57 3.27
C TYR A 140 14.67 2.11 4.60
N PHE A 141 15.19 1.62 5.72
CA PHE A 141 14.84 2.11 7.06
C PHE A 141 15.97 2.91 7.76
N GLY A 142 17.04 3.28 7.05
CA GLY A 142 18.17 3.99 7.65
C GLY A 142 18.98 3.16 8.66
N PHE A 143 18.77 1.84 8.70
CA PHE A 143 19.61 0.95 9.48
C PHE A 143 20.93 0.68 8.75
N GLU A 144 22.01 0.57 9.51
CA GLU A 144 23.27 0.10 8.96
C GLU A 144 23.06 -1.26 8.28
N THR A 145 23.57 -1.42 7.07
CA THR A 145 23.48 -2.67 6.33
C THR A 145 24.14 -3.79 7.11
N GLU A 146 23.37 -4.83 7.42
CA GLU A 146 23.98 -6.06 7.93
C GLU A 146 24.91 -6.63 6.85
N LEU A 147 26.11 -7.05 7.26
CA LEU A 147 27.07 -7.66 6.33
C LEU A 147 26.42 -8.84 5.61
N PRO A 148 26.44 -8.86 4.27
CA PRO A 148 25.86 -9.95 3.49
C PRO A 148 26.61 -11.26 3.73
N GLY A 149 25.90 -12.36 3.68
CA GLY A 149 26.47 -13.69 3.60
C GLY A 149 26.76 -14.40 4.93
N VAL A 150 26.40 -13.80 6.06
CA VAL A 150 26.68 -14.42 7.38
C VAL A 150 25.57 -15.35 7.86
N ARG A 151 24.37 -15.30 7.25
CA ARG A 151 23.23 -16.11 7.68
C ARG A 151 23.02 -17.31 6.78
N GLU A 152 23.62 -18.41 7.15
CA GLU A 152 23.35 -19.71 6.52
C GLU A 152 22.29 -20.48 7.31
N SER A 153 21.36 -21.08 6.58
CA SER A 153 20.36 -21.94 7.20
C SER A 153 21.01 -23.20 7.77
N LYS A 154 20.71 -23.51 9.04
CA LYS A 154 21.14 -24.78 9.66
C LYS A 154 20.48 -26.01 9.02
N ILE A 155 19.39 -25.82 8.29
CA ILE A 155 18.67 -26.88 7.59
C ILE A 155 18.45 -26.44 6.12
N PRO A 156 19.46 -26.58 5.26
CA PRO A 156 19.42 -26.07 3.88
C PRO A 156 18.25 -26.58 3.05
N LEU A 157 17.90 -27.85 3.17
CA LEU A 157 16.78 -28.46 2.43
C LEU A 157 15.44 -27.82 2.79
N LEU A 158 15.20 -27.56 4.07
CA LEU A 158 13.97 -26.93 4.54
C LEU A 158 13.89 -25.46 4.07
N ASN A 159 15.02 -24.76 4.17
CA ASN A 159 15.11 -23.38 3.68
C ASN A 159 14.84 -23.30 2.17
N GLU A 160 15.44 -24.18 1.38
CA GLU A 160 15.22 -24.22 -0.07
C GLU A 160 13.76 -24.56 -0.42
N TRP A 161 13.13 -25.46 0.32
CA TRP A 161 11.71 -25.78 0.14
C TRP A 161 10.82 -24.56 0.42
N PHE A 162 11.03 -23.86 1.52
CA PHE A 162 10.29 -22.64 1.84
C PHE A 162 10.56 -21.52 0.83
N ARG A 163 11.82 -21.41 0.38
CA ARG A 163 12.19 -20.44 -0.66
C ARG A 163 11.43 -20.69 -1.96
N ARG A 164 11.37 -21.94 -2.42
CA ARG A 164 10.60 -22.30 -3.61
C ARG A 164 9.11 -22.09 -3.43
N LEU A 165 8.55 -22.47 -2.29
CA LEU A 165 7.15 -22.22 -1.98
C LEU A 165 6.83 -20.72 -2.04
N SER A 166 7.67 -19.89 -1.45
CA SER A 166 7.52 -18.44 -1.48
C SER A 166 7.64 -17.86 -2.90
N LEU A 167 8.63 -18.31 -3.68
CA LEU A 167 8.87 -17.80 -5.03
C LEU A 167 7.85 -18.28 -6.07
N GLU A 168 7.33 -19.49 -5.92
CA GLU A 168 6.49 -20.11 -6.94
C GLU A 168 5.01 -20.05 -6.60
N VAL A 169 4.65 -20.35 -5.34
CA VAL A 169 3.26 -20.42 -4.91
C VAL A 169 2.75 -19.04 -4.49
N PHE A 170 3.42 -18.39 -3.53
CA PHE A 170 2.95 -17.09 -3.03
C PHE A 170 3.10 -15.96 -4.04
N GLN A 171 4.01 -16.09 -5.01
CA GLN A 171 4.14 -15.14 -6.12
C GLN A 171 3.28 -15.50 -7.35
N GLN A 172 2.26 -16.32 -7.17
CA GLN A 172 1.28 -16.65 -8.21
C GLN A 172 1.87 -17.29 -9.48
N LYS A 173 2.95 -18.06 -9.33
CA LYS A 173 3.60 -18.73 -10.47
C LYS A 173 3.02 -20.11 -10.78
N VAL A 174 2.32 -20.70 -9.83
CA VAL A 174 1.69 -22.03 -9.98
C VAL A 174 0.18 -21.84 -10.11
N PRO A 175 -0.40 -22.03 -11.32
CA PRO A 175 -1.83 -21.86 -11.53
C PRO A 175 -2.65 -22.69 -10.54
N VAL A 176 -3.85 -22.24 -10.22
CA VAL A 176 -4.80 -22.87 -9.28
C VAL A 176 -4.26 -22.95 -7.84
N ILE A 177 -3.09 -23.54 -7.60
CA ILE A 177 -2.51 -23.66 -6.26
C ILE A 177 -2.20 -22.27 -5.70
N SER A 178 -1.58 -21.43 -6.49
CA SER A 178 -1.27 -20.05 -6.09
C SER A 178 -2.54 -19.24 -5.77
N MET A 179 -3.61 -19.48 -6.51
CA MET A 179 -4.89 -18.82 -6.24
C MET A 179 -5.42 -19.15 -4.83
N LEU A 180 -5.24 -20.38 -4.34
CA LEU A 180 -5.67 -20.79 -3.00
C LEU A 180 -4.94 -20.00 -1.89
N PHE A 181 -3.78 -19.47 -2.19
CA PHE A 181 -2.97 -18.67 -1.26
C PHE A 181 -3.11 -17.15 -1.50
N SER A 182 -3.97 -16.74 -2.42
CA SER A 182 -4.24 -15.31 -2.58
C SER A 182 -5.00 -14.76 -1.36
N PRO A 183 -4.63 -13.58 -0.85
CA PRO A 183 -5.30 -12.99 0.32
C PRO A 183 -6.82 -12.89 0.16
N GLY A 184 -7.30 -12.51 -1.03
CA GLY A 184 -8.73 -12.42 -1.32
C GLY A 184 -9.45 -13.77 -1.27
N PHE A 185 -8.81 -14.83 -1.74
CA PHE A 185 -9.38 -16.18 -1.67
C PHE A 185 -9.41 -16.70 -0.23
N LEU A 186 -8.33 -16.49 0.53
CA LEU A 186 -8.28 -16.83 1.95
C LEU A 186 -9.38 -16.11 2.74
N PHE A 187 -9.63 -14.83 2.45
CA PHE A 187 -10.69 -14.06 3.09
C PHE A 187 -12.09 -14.62 2.79
N LEU A 188 -12.31 -15.24 1.62
CA LEU A 188 -13.60 -15.85 1.27
C LEU A 188 -13.83 -17.20 1.95
N ILE A 189 -12.76 -17.88 2.40
CA ILE A 189 -12.85 -19.19 3.06
C ILE A 189 -13.07 -19.05 4.58
N TYR A 190 -12.54 -18.00 5.18
CA TYR A 190 -12.65 -17.69 6.61
C TYR A 190 -13.81 -16.75 6.91
#